data_549ecd78db1691f898d156a255507d5d
#
_entry.id   549ecd78db1691f898d156a255507d5d
#
_cell.length_a   1.000
_cell.length_b   1.000
_cell.length_c   1.000
_cell.angle_alpha   90.00
_cell.angle_beta   90.00
_cell.angle_gamma   90.00
#
_symmetry.space_group_name_H-M   'P 1'
#
loop_
_entity.id
_entity.type
_entity.pdbx_description
1 polymer ?
#
loop_
_entity_poly.entity_id
_entity_poly.type
_entity_poly.pdbx_seq_one_letter_code
_entity_poly.pdbx_strand_id
1 'polypeptide(L)'
;NLIDFKKYIYNNSAEKLYKTRKIKSLYFDNINLDMYNDSVEGLVPRKKIRVRNYPDDNDNNFYLEIKNSSVEGRFKTRKIIDKIEQKKLKNHGILDSQYGTCFPTFKVSYEREYIKFKDVRLSIDKNIIYESYNKNNYFSEKRIIVEIKTSINKSADFLAKFFPFQRIRFSKYCFAVDALKN
;
A
#
# COMPACT_ATOMS: atom_id res chain seq x y z
N ASN A 1 -11.22 -2.81 20.55
CA ASN A 1 -11.20 -3.46 19.22
C ASN A 1 -11.59 -2.47 18.12
N LEU A 2 -11.66 -2.89 16.83
CA LEU A 2 -11.99 -1.99 15.71
C LEU A 2 -13.42 -1.45 15.80
N ILE A 3 -14.36 -2.24 16.29
CA ILE A 3 -15.77 -1.83 16.41
C ILE A 3 -15.89 -0.69 17.41
N ASP A 4 -15.28 -0.81 18.56
CA ASP A 4 -15.31 0.22 19.59
C ASP A 4 -14.58 1.48 19.14
N PHE A 5 -13.45 1.32 18.44
CA PHE A 5 -12.77 2.44 17.83
C PHE A 5 -13.64 3.17 16.80
N LYS A 6 -14.33 2.44 15.92
CA LYS A 6 -15.25 3.04 14.96
C LYS A 6 -16.39 3.76 15.66
N LYS A 7 -17.02 3.14 16.65
CA LYS A 7 -18.07 3.80 17.46
C LYS A 7 -17.55 5.09 18.07
N TYR A 8 -16.37 5.05 18.70
CA TYR A 8 -15.74 6.21 19.29
C TYR A 8 -15.54 7.35 18.29
N ILE A 9 -14.88 7.10 17.14
CA ILE A 9 -14.59 8.16 16.17
C ILE A 9 -15.86 8.73 15.54
N TYR A 10 -16.86 7.91 15.23
CA TYR A 10 -18.13 8.39 14.66
C TYR A 10 -18.96 9.19 15.67
N ASN A 11 -18.96 8.81 16.94
CA ASN A 11 -19.58 9.61 18.01
C ASN A 11 -18.83 10.94 18.25
N ASN A 12 -17.60 11.08 17.77
CA ASN A 12 -16.79 12.28 17.83
C ASN A 12 -16.57 12.96 16.48
N SER A 13 -17.60 12.93 15.62
CA SER A 13 -17.67 13.66 14.35
C SER A 13 -16.71 13.17 13.26
N ALA A 14 -16.44 11.85 13.21
CA ALA A 14 -15.78 11.29 12.04
C ALA A 14 -16.73 11.22 10.85
N GLU A 15 -16.19 11.45 9.65
CA GLU A 15 -16.92 11.45 8.40
C GLU A 15 -16.35 10.43 7.41
N LYS A 16 -17.23 9.72 6.73
CA LYS A 16 -16.82 8.83 5.62
C LYS A 16 -16.49 9.69 4.40
N LEU A 17 -15.23 9.61 3.91
CA LEU A 17 -14.79 10.43 2.78
C LEU A 17 -15.21 9.86 1.41
N TYR A 18 -15.19 8.54 1.25
CA TYR A 18 -15.49 7.86 0.00
C TYR A 18 -16.19 6.53 0.26
N LYS A 19 -16.85 5.97 -0.76
CA LYS A 19 -17.33 4.58 -0.71
C LYS A 19 -16.13 3.64 -0.46
N THR A 20 -16.41 2.57 0.28
CA THR A 20 -15.44 1.46 0.39
C THR A 20 -15.19 0.88 -0.99
N ARG A 21 -13.94 0.58 -1.32
CA ARG A 21 -13.61 0.01 -2.62
C ARG A 21 -12.52 -1.04 -2.51
N LYS A 22 -12.54 -1.96 -3.44
CA LYS A 22 -11.50 -2.96 -3.62
C LYS A 22 -10.29 -2.34 -4.29
N ILE A 23 -9.11 -2.76 -3.86
CA ILE A 23 -7.84 -2.32 -4.40
C ILE A 23 -7.03 -3.56 -4.74
N LYS A 24 -6.54 -3.64 -5.98
CA LYS A 24 -5.60 -4.66 -6.42
C LYS A 24 -4.30 -3.99 -6.83
N SER A 25 -3.18 -4.50 -6.36
CA SER A 25 -1.84 -3.98 -6.67
C SER A 25 -0.92 -5.12 -7.04
N LEU A 26 -0.26 -5.02 -8.19
CA LEU A 26 0.81 -5.90 -8.62
C LEU A 26 2.13 -5.18 -8.38
N TYR A 27 2.98 -5.73 -7.52
CA TYR A 27 4.29 -5.18 -7.21
C TYR A 27 5.36 -5.77 -8.11
N PHE A 28 6.38 -4.95 -8.40
CA PHE A 28 7.52 -5.29 -9.23
C PHE A 28 8.79 -5.15 -8.42
N ASP A 29 9.73 -6.08 -8.61
CA ASP A 29 11.08 -6.02 -8.08
C ASP A 29 12.04 -6.77 -9.01
N ASN A 30 13.33 -6.57 -8.84
CA ASN A 30 14.32 -7.37 -9.57
C ASN A 30 14.42 -8.79 -8.98
N ILE A 31 15.19 -9.63 -9.62
CA ILE A 31 15.32 -11.04 -9.24
C ILE A 31 15.87 -11.23 -7.81
N ASN A 32 16.69 -10.29 -7.35
CA ASN A 32 17.31 -10.32 -6.02
C ASN A 32 16.40 -9.75 -4.93
N LEU A 33 15.22 -9.17 -5.28
CA LEU A 33 14.33 -8.46 -4.38
C LEU A 33 15.00 -7.26 -3.70
N ASP A 34 15.79 -6.49 -4.42
CA ASP A 34 16.56 -5.39 -3.84
C ASP A 34 15.67 -4.26 -3.31
N MET A 35 14.52 -3.96 -3.94
CA MET A 35 13.55 -2.99 -3.38
C MET A 35 12.97 -3.47 -2.04
N TYR A 36 12.80 -4.78 -1.88
CA TYR A 36 12.39 -5.37 -0.61
C TYR A 36 13.51 -5.22 0.43
N ASN A 37 14.73 -5.61 0.10
CA ASN A 37 15.89 -5.56 0.99
C ASN A 37 16.13 -4.12 1.46
N ASP A 38 16.23 -3.15 0.55
CA ASP A 38 16.36 -1.73 0.88
C ASP A 38 15.22 -1.21 1.78
N SER A 39 14.01 -1.75 1.56
CA SER A 39 12.85 -1.36 2.37
C SER A 39 12.90 -1.93 3.78
N VAL A 40 13.39 -3.15 3.98
CA VAL A 40 13.55 -3.78 5.30
C VAL A 40 14.66 -3.09 6.09
N GLU A 41 15.81 -2.90 5.45
CA GLU A 41 16.97 -2.24 6.05
C GLU A 41 16.76 -0.74 6.29
N GLY A 42 15.81 -0.13 5.55
CA GLY A 42 15.50 1.28 5.68
C GLY A 42 16.41 2.19 4.89
N LEU A 43 17.17 1.64 3.93
CA LEU A 43 18.08 2.39 3.08
C LEU A 43 17.38 3.50 2.30
N VAL A 44 18.11 4.52 1.94
CA VAL A 44 17.69 5.62 1.08
C VAL A 44 18.80 5.96 0.09
N PRO A 45 18.52 6.27 -1.18
CA PRO A 45 17.19 6.25 -1.79
C PRO A 45 16.66 4.83 -1.99
N ARG A 46 15.36 4.62 -1.86
CA ARG A 46 14.70 3.36 -2.19
C ARG A 46 13.38 3.58 -2.88
N LYS A 47 12.97 2.62 -3.69
CA LYS A 47 11.72 2.69 -4.46
C LYS A 47 10.78 1.54 -4.13
N LYS A 48 9.53 1.69 -4.53
CA LYS A 48 8.54 0.63 -4.68
C LYS A 48 7.75 0.89 -5.94
N ILE A 49 7.71 -0.08 -6.83
CA ILE A 49 7.02 0.00 -8.11
C ILE A 49 5.80 -0.92 -8.06
N ARG A 50 4.65 -0.42 -8.50
CA ARG A 50 3.45 -1.23 -8.61
C ARG A 50 2.52 -0.74 -9.70
N VAL A 51 1.77 -1.65 -10.28
CA VAL A 51 0.59 -1.37 -11.07
C VAL A 51 -0.63 -1.63 -10.22
N ARG A 52 -1.52 -0.64 -10.13
CA ARG A 52 -2.73 -0.70 -9.30
C ARG A 52 -3.97 -0.52 -10.16
N ASN A 53 -5.05 -1.22 -9.80
CA ASN A 53 -6.38 -0.95 -10.30
C ASN A 53 -7.43 -0.98 -9.17
N TYR A 54 -8.60 -0.46 -9.48
CA TYR A 54 -9.76 -0.41 -8.61
C TYR A 54 -10.91 -1.15 -9.30
N PRO A 55 -11.14 -2.44 -9.00
CA PRO A 55 -12.11 -3.25 -9.71
C PRO A 55 -13.56 -2.75 -9.65
N ASP A 56 -13.87 -1.95 -8.64
CA ASP A 56 -15.21 -1.39 -8.44
C ASP A 56 -15.42 -0.04 -9.16
N ASP A 57 -14.37 0.52 -9.76
CA ASP A 57 -14.45 1.76 -10.55
C ASP A 57 -14.78 1.40 -12.02
N ASN A 58 -15.68 2.16 -12.64
CA ASN A 58 -16.18 1.88 -14.00
C ASN A 58 -15.14 2.13 -15.12
N ASP A 59 -14.07 2.82 -14.82
CA ASP A 59 -13.10 3.30 -15.83
C ASP A 59 -12.01 2.29 -16.20
N ASN A 60 -12.00 1.10 -15.59
CA ASN A 60 -11.04 0.01 -15.86
C ASN A 60 -9.56 0.45 -15.97
N ASN A 61 -9.20 1.59 -15.40
CA ASN A 61 -7.88 2.16 -15.49
C ASN A 61 -6.86 1.40 -14.65
N PHE A 62 -5.65 1.28 -15.17
CA PHE A 62 -4.48 0.84 -14.43
C PHE A 62 -3.59 2.04 -14.12
N TYR A 63 -2.96 2.01 -12.97
CA TYR A 63 -2.09 3.08 -12.51
C TYR A 63 -0.70 2.53 -12.21
N LEU A 64 0.28 2.93 -12.99
CA LEU A 64 1.68 2.71 -12.64
C LEU A 64 2.05 3.73 -11.56
N GLU A 65 2.41 3.22 -10.39
CA GLU A 65 2.78 4.04 -9.23
C GLU A 65 4.20 3.69 -8.80
N ILE A 66 5.06 4.69 -8.74
CA ILE A 66 6.41 4.59 -8.18
C ILE A 66 6.46 5.44 -6.92
N LYS A 67 6.79 4.81 -5.81
CA LYS A 67 6.99 5.48 -4.54
C LYS A 67 8.49 5.52 -4.25
N ASN A 68 9.04 6.72 -4.22
CA ASN A 68 10.43 6.98 -3.91
C ASN A 68 10.56 7.52 -2.48
N SER A 69 11.54 7.04 -1.73
CA SER A 69 11.91 7.57 -0.42
C SER A 69 13.38 7.94 -0.47
N SER A 70 13.68 9.22 -0.26
CA SER A 70 15.03 9.78 -0.21
C SER A 70 15.27 10.48 1.13
N VAL A 71 16.44 11.04 1.29
CA VAL A 71 16.79 11.88 2.46
C VAL A 71 15.87 13.11 2.55
N GLU A 72 15.54 13.71 1.40
CA GLU A 72 14.68 14.90 1.34
C GLU A 72 13.20 14.62 1.61
N GLY A 73 12.77 13.35 1.47
CA GLY A 73 11.37 13.01 1.73
C GLY A 73 10.84 11.80 0.96
N ARG A 74 9.51 11.77 0.87
CA ARG A 74 8.78 10.70 0.19
C ARG A 74 7.99 11.26 -0.98
N PHE A 75 8.31 10.81 -2.17
CA PHE A 75 7.69 11.23 -3.42
C PHE A 75 6.91 10.08 -4.03
N LYS A 76 5.86 10.43 -4.73
CA LYS A 76 5.04 9.47 -5.44
C LYS A 76 4.72 9.99 -6.84
N THR A 77 5.07 9.23 -7.85
CA THR A 77 4.60 9.44 -9.22
C THR A 77 3.45 8.47 -9.52
N ARG A 78 2.51 8.90 -10.36
CA ARG A 78 1.38 8.11 -10.79
C ARG A 78 1.09 8.42 -12.26
N LYS A 79 1.08 7.38 -13.10
CA LYS A 79 0.73 7.46 -14.52
C LYS A 79 -0.45 6.52 -14.78
N ILE A 80 -1.45 6.97 -15.53
CA ILE A 80 -2.50 6.10 -16.07
C ILE A 80 -1.90 5.31 -17.21
N ILE A 81 -2.14 4.01 -17.23
CA ILE A 81 -1.73 3.09 -18.28
C ILE A 81 -2.93 2.28 -18.74
N ASP A 82 -2.96 1.93 -20.00
CA ASP A 82 -4.00 1.08 -20.56
C ASP A 82 -3.72 -0.42 -20.34
N LYS A 83 -4.63 -1.26 -20.79
CA LYS A 83 -4.51 -2.71 -20.67
C LYS A 83 -3.36 -3.28 -21.51
N ILE A 84 -3.03 -2.63 -22.64
CA ILE A 84 -1.94 -3.07 -23.52
C ILE A 84 -0.60 -2.79 -22.85
N GLU A 85 -0.41 -1.56 -22.34
CA GLU A 85 0.79 -1.18 -21.59
C GLU A 85 0.94 -2.06 -20.33
N GLN A 86 -0.14 -2.30 -19.60
CA GLN A 86 -0.12 -3.21 -18.45
C GLN A 86 0.35 -4.61 -18.81
N LYS A 87 -0.11 -5.16 -19.95
CA LYS A 87 0.32 -6.48 -20.44
C LYS A 87 1.81 -6.48 -20.82
N LYS A 88 2.28 -5.43 -21.49
CA LYS A 88 3.72 -5.27 -21.82
C LYS A 88 4.58 -5.25 -20.54
N LEU A 89 4.20 -4.47 -19.53
CA LEU A 89 4.93 -4.41 -18.26
C LEU A 89 4.97 -5.77 -17.55
N LYS A 90 3.90 -6.55 -17.61
CA LYS A 90 3.87 -7.90 -17.03
C LYS A 90 4.83 -8.87 -17.74
N ASN A 91 4.95 -8.77 -19.05
CA ASN A 91 5.73 -9.71 -19.84
C ASN A 91 7.21 -9.34 -19.91
N HIS A 92 7.52 -8.03 -20.02
CA HIS A 92 8.88 -7.54 -20.26
C HIS A 92 9.51 -6.88 -19.03
N GLY A 93 8.73 -6.69 -17.97
CA GLY A 93 9.19 -5.99 -16.77
C GLY A 93 9.19 -4.47 -16.95
N ILE A 94 9.76 -3.80 -15.96
CA ILE A 94 9.94 -2.36 -15.89
C ILE A 94 11.41 -2.09 -15.69
N LEU A 95 12.04 -1.34 -16.59
CA LEU A 95 13.44 -0.92 -16.44
C LEU A 95 13.49 0.25 -15.45
N ASP A 96 14.23 0.06 -14.37
CA ASP A 96 14.54 1.09 -13.37
C ASP A 96 16.05 1.37 -13.33
N SER A 97 16.42 2.64 -13.23
CA SER A 97 17.83 3.06 -13.24
C SER A 97 18.65 2.56 -12.05
N GLN A 98 18.01 2.28 -10.92
CA GLN A 98 18.66 1.81 -9.69
C GLN A 98 18.65 0.29 -9.55
N TYR A 99 17.56 -0.35 -9.96
CA TYR A 99 17.30 -1.78 -9.70
C TYR A 99 17.36 -2.66 -10.96
N GLY A 100 17.64 -2.06 -12.13
CA GLY A 100 17.62 -2.79 -13.39
C GLY A 100 16.20 -3.21 -13.81
N THR A 101 16.07 -4.36 -14.45
CA THR A 101 14.75 -4.85 -14.90
C THR A 101 13.98 -5.49 -13.75
N CYS A 102 12.84 -4.89 -13.42
CA CYS A 102 11.94 -5.33 -12.36
C CYS A 102 10.76 -6.09 -12.96
N PHE A 103 10.52 -7.30 -12.49
CA PHE A 103 9.42 -8.18 -12.92
C PHE A 103 8.29 -8.24 -11.90
N PRO A 104 7.09 -8.66 -12.31
CA PRO A 104 5.99 -8.91 -11.38
C PRO A 104 6.38 -9.94 -10.32
N THR A 105 6.20 -9.62 -9.05
CA THR A 105 6.58 -10.44 -7.90
C THR A 105 5.39 -10.91 -7.09
N PHE A 106 4.60 -9.97 -6.57
CA PHE A 106 3.48 -10.25 -5.68
C PHE A 106 2.25 -9.41 -6.02
N LYS A 107 1.08 -10.02 -5.88
CA LYS A 107 -0.20 -9.32 -5.91
C LYS A 107 -0.68 -9.08 -4.48
N VAL A 108 -1.28 -7.93 -4.24
CA VAL A 108 -1.92 -7.61 -2.97
C VAL A 108 -3.30 -7.04 -3.27
N SER A 109 -4.33 -7.68 -2.74
CA SER A 109 -5.72 -7.23 -2.84
C SER A 109 -6.29 -6.96 -1.45
N TYR A 110 -7.17 -5.97 -1.33
CA TYR A 110 -7.82 -5.62 -0.08
C TYR A 110 -8.99 -4.67 -0.31
N GLU A 111 -9.83 -4.54 0.71
CA GLU A 111 -10.89 -3.53 0.78
C GLU A 111 -10.43 -2.36 1.65
N ARG A 112 -10.71 -1.13 1.19
CA ARG A 112 -10.31 0.10 1.90
C ARG A 112 -11.49 1.01 2.17
N GLU A 113 -11.64 1.35 3.43
CA GLU A 113 -12.50 2.43 3.89
C GLU A 113 -11.67 3.72 4.08
N TYR A 114 -12.30 4.87 3.87
CA TYR A 114 -11.67 6.19 4.01
C TYR A 114 -12.51 7.04 4.96
N ILE A 115 -11.87 7.56 6.00
CA ILE A 115 -12.53 8.32 7.06
C ILE A 115 -11.71 9.59 7.33
N LYS A 116 -12.39 10.71 7.53
CA LYS A 116 -11.82 11.93 8.09
C LYS A 116 -12.19 12.00 9.57
N PHE A 117 -11.21 12.28 10.41
CA PHE A 117 -11.42 12.43 11.86
C PHE A 117 -10.37 13.37 12.45
N LYS A 118 -10.81 14.43 13.14
CA LYS A 118 -9.89 15.39 13.82
C LYS A 118 -8.75 15.89 12.91
N ASP A 119 -9.07 16.33 11.68
CA ASP A 119 -8.13 16.81 10.66
C ASP A 119 -7.09 15.78 10.18
N VAL A 120 -7.28 14.51 10.50
CA VAL A 120 -6.49 13.43 9.95
C VAL A 120 -7.33 12.59 9.01
N ARG A 121 -6.67 11.98 8.02
CA ARG A 121 -7.29 11.01 7.14
C ARG A 121 -6.88 9.62 7.57
N LEU A 122 -7.89 8.80 7.85
CA LEU A 122 -7.74 7.39 8.15
C LEU A 122 -8.03 6.56 6.91
N SER A 123 -7.29 5.50 6.70
CA SER A 123 -7.70 4.41 5.83
C SER A 123 -7.64 3.09 6.60
N ILE A 124 -8.72 2.32 6.50
CA ILE A 124 -8.86 1.02 7.16
C ILE A 124 -8.87 -0.04 6.07
N ASP A 125 -7.85 -0.89 6.06
CA ASP A 125 -7.69 -1.97 5.11
C ASP A 125 -8.06 -3.30 5.76
N LYS A 126 -8.98 -4.04 5.11
CA LYS A 126 -9.50 -5.34 5.53
C LYS A 126 -9.39 -6.35 4.41
N ASN A 127 -9.57 -7.63 4.74
CA ASN A 127 -9.58 -8.72 3.77
C ASN A 127 -8.36 -8.68 2.87
N ILE A 128 -7.18 -8.50 3.49
CA ILE A 128 -5.93 -8.37 2.76
C ILE A 128 -5.45 -9.75 2.36
N ILE A 129 -5.27 -9.94 1.05
CA ILE A 129 -4.76 -11.18 0.47
C ILE A 129 -3.47 -10.85 -0.26
N TYR A 130 -2.44 -11.62 0.05
CA TYR A 130 -1.15 -11.60 -0.61
C TYR A 130 -1.04 -12.85 -1.47
N GLU A 131 -0.63 -12.70 -2.74
CA GLU A 131 -0.48 -13.80 -3.70
C GLU A 131 0.87 -13.69 -4.38
N SER A 132 1.59 -14.79 -4.51
CA SER A 132 2.77 -14.86 -5.38
C SER A 132 2.33 -14.70 -6.85
N TYR A 133 3.12 -13.99 -7.67
CA TYR A 133 2.79 -13.86 -9.07
C TYR A 133 3.05 -15.15 -9.86
N ASN A 134 4.14 -15.84 -9.55
CA ASN A 134 4.63 -16.99 -10.31
C ASN A 134 4.39 -18.34 -9.62
N LYS A 135 3.96 -18.34 -8.36
CA LYS A 135 3.68 -19.55 -7.58
C LYS A 135 2.21 -19.58 -7.20
N ASN A 136 1.62 -20.75 -7.11
CA ASN A 136 0.24 -20.91 -6.68
C ASN A 136 0.15 -20.95 -5.13
N ASN A 137 0.68 -19.90 -4.48
CA ASN A 137 0.57 -19.74 -3.05
C ASN A 137 0.00 -18.36 -2.69
N TYR A 138 -0.73 -18.32 -1.60
CA TYR A 138 -1.32 -17.09 -1.07
C TYR A 138 -1.36 -17.10 0.45
N PHE A 139 -1.43 -15.92 1.02
CA PHE A 139 -1.62 -15.71 2.45
C PHE A 139 -2.77 -14.72 2.68
N SER A 140 -3.71 -15.07 3.55
CA SER A 140 -4.80 -14.19 3.97
C SER A 140 -4.47 -13.56 5.32
N GLU A 141 -4.35 -12.25 5.35
CA GLU A 141 -4.05 -11.49 6.56
C GLU A 141 -5.31 -11.32 7.43
N LYS A 142 -5.23 -11.79 8.66
CA LYS A 142 -6.33 -11.66 9.63
C LYS A 142 -6.38 -10.29 10.30
N ARG A 143 -5.26 -9.57 10.32
CA ARG A 143 -5.18 -8.23 10.92
C ARG A 143 -5.84 -7.18 10.05
N ILE A 144 -6.39 -6.17 10.69
CA ILE A 144 -6.91 -4.98 10.04
C ILE A 144 -5.84 -3.90 10.17
N ILE A 145 -5.53 -3.23 9.07
CA ILE A 145 -4.50 -2.20 9.02
C ILE A 145 -5.15 -0.83 9.01
N VAL A 146 -4.87 -0.04 10.05
CA VAL A 146 -5.29 1.37 10.12
C VAL A 146 -4.10 2.24 9.78
N GLU A 147 -4.16 2.98 8.67
CA GLU A 147 -3.16 3.97 8.28
C GLU A 147 -3.68 5.37 8.60
N ILE A 148 -2.90 6.13 9.36
CA ILE A 148 -3.20 7.51 9.72
C ILE A 148 -2.33 8.44 8.88
N LYS A 149 -2.95 9.36 8.16
CA LYS A 149 -2.28 10.43 7.43
C LYS A 149 -2.62 11.77 8.04
N THR A 150 -1.60 12.46 8.48
CA THR A 150 -1.71 13.77 9.13
C THR A 150 -0.78 14.77 8.47
N SER A 151 -1.06 16.07 8.67
CA SER A 151 -0.11 17.13 8.37
C SER A 151 1.10 17.07 9.31
N ILE A 152 2.21 17.68 8.90
CA ILE A 152 3.47 17.75 9.67
C ILE A 152 3.26 18.38 11.05
N ASN A 153 2.26 19.26 11.19
CA ASN A 153 2.02 20.05 12.40
C ASN A 153 1.29 19.30 13.53
N LYS A 154 0.89 18.04 13.34
CA LYS A 154 0.23 17.26 14.40
C LYS A 154 1.28 16.52 15.23
N SER A 155 1.30 16.80 16.53
CA SER A 155 2.25 16.18 17.46
C SER A 155 2.00 14.69 17.67
N ALA A 156 3.01 13.98 18.18
CA ALA A 156 2.87 12.58 18.57
C ALA A 156 1.82 12.39 19.66
N ASP A 157 1.75 13.34 20.63
CA ASP A 157 0.79 13.30 21.73
C ASP A 157 -0.64 13.49 21.27
N PHE A 158 -0.86 14.39 20.29
CA PHE A 158 -2.18 14.50 19.64
C PHE A 158 -2.61 13.16 19.05
N LEU A 159 -1.73 12.47 18.35
CA LEU A 159 -2.07 11.17 17.76
C LEU A 159 -2.28 10.09 18.83
N ALA A 160 -1.47 10.05 19.89
CA ALA A 160 -1.62 9.10 20.99
C ALA A 160 -2.96 9.26 21.73
N LYS A 161 -3.41 10.50 21.93
CA LYS A 161 -4.69 10.81 22.58
C LYS A 161 -5.91 10.23 21.86
N PHE A 162 -5.92 10.27 20.51
CA PHE A 162 -7.06 9.85 19.73
C PHE A 162 -6.91 8.46 19.12
N PHE A 163 -5.68 7.94 19.05
CA PHE A 163 -5.33 6.68 18.43
C PHE A 163 -4.46 5.83 19.35
N PRO A 164 -5.04 5.25 20.42
CA PRO A 164 -4.30 4.53 21.44
C PRO A 164 -3.90 3.13 20.98
N PHE A 165 -3.31 3.04 19.79
CA PHE A 165 -2.83 1.80 19.20
C PHE A 165 -1.31 1.82 19.09
N GLN A 166 -0.70 0.66 19.26
CA GLN A 166 0.72 0.52 18.97
C GLN A 166 1.02 0.86 17.51
N ARG A 167 1.95 1.77 17.31
CA ARG A 167 2.45 2.12 15.99
C ARG A 167 3.41 1.06 15.51
N ILE A 168 3.21 0.61 14.28
CA ILE A 168 4.10 -0.32 13.62
C ILE A 168 4.57 0.24 12.28
N ARG A 169 5.79 -0.08 11.89
CA ARG A 169 6.25 0.11 10.52
C ARG A 169 5.66 -1.01 9.67
N PHE A 170 4.77 -0.66 8.75
CA PHE A 170 4.08 -1.64 7.93
C PHE A 170 4.20 -1.33 6.44
N SER A 171 4.55 -2.33 5.67
CA SER A 171 4.59 -2.28 4.21
C SER A 171 3.93 -3.52 3.65
N LYS A 172 2.81 -3.36 2.93
CA LYS A 172 2.14 -4.50 2.29
C LYS A 172 3.05 -5.29 1.36
N TYR A 173 3.99 -4.61 0.68
CA TYR A 173 4.95 -5.28 -0.18
C TYR A 173 5.93 -6.15 0.63
N CYS A 174 6.59 -5.57 1.63
CA CYS A 174 7.54 -6.32 2.45
C CYS A 174 6.86 -7.50 3.14
N PHE A 175 5.66 -7.27 3.67
CA PHE A 175 4.89 -8.35 4.31
C PHE A 175 4.51 -9.46 3.31
N ALA A 176 4.20 -9.13 2.05
CA ALA A 176 3.95 -10.15 1.02
C ALA A 176 5.19 -11.02 0.78
N VAL A 177 6.38 -10.41 0.73
CA VAL A 177 7.64 -11.16 0.57
C VAL A 177 7.87 -12.05 1.78
N ASP A 178 7.75 -11.51 3.00
CA ASP A 178 7.98 -12.26 4.24
C ASP A 178 7.04 -13.46 4.38
N ALA A 179 5.76 -13.29 4.01
CA ALA A 179 4.73 -14.32 4.14
C ALA A 179 4.77 -15.41 3.05
N LEU A 180 5.35 -15.11 1.86
CA LEU A 180 5.25 -15.98 0.68
C LEU A 180 6.60 -16.44 0.12
N LYS A 181 7.72 -15.95 0.66
CA LYS A 181 9.06 -16.32 0.20
C LYS A 181 9.49 -17.70 0.69
N ASN A 182 8.86 -18.20 1.75
CA ASN A 182 9.14 -19.51 2.38
C ASN A 182 8.45 -20.66 1.66
#